data_a8f86137eacc657a58906e03b1e741c9
#
_entry.id   a8f86137eacc657a58906e03b1e741c9
#
_cell.length_a   1.000
_cell.length_b   1.000
_cell.length_c   1.000
_cell.angle_alpha   90.00
_cell.angle_beta   90.00
_cell.angle_gamma   90.00
#
_symmetry.space_group_name_H-M   'P 1'
#
loop_
_entity.id
_entity.type
_entity.pdbx_description
1 polymer ?
#
loop_
_entity_poly.entity_id
_entity_poly.type
_entity_poly.pdbx_seq_one_letter_code
_entity_poly.pdbx_strand_id
1 'polypeptide(L)'
;MEKKRSATASGEDYLEAVLVLQKEKGMVRSVDVARHMGVSKPSVCHAVVTLKKGGFLTMDEDLFLRLTDIGREVAEQTYEKHCFFTHLLMEAGVEPEIAEQEACRIEHVISEDSFQKLSELYQIRHSNTRSIEAGEKFDVETGPSDWMDYHK
;
A
#
# COMPACT_ATOMS: atom_id res chain seq x y z
N MET A 1 -16.62 -14.36 -17.49
CA MET A 1 -16.16 -13.41 -16.47
C MET A 1 -15.04 -14.05 -15.68
N GLU A 2 -13.82 -13.62 -15.91
CA GLU A 2 -12.72 -14.02 -15.03
C GLU A 2 -12.98 -13.44 -13.63
N LYS A 3 -13.07 -14.32 -12.65
CA LYS A 3 -13.19 -13.91 -11.26
C LYS A 3 -11.88 -13.22 -10.87
N LYS A 4 -11.90 -11.91 -10.71
CA LYS A 4 -10.74 -11.15 -10.25
C LYS A 4 -10.21 -11.82 -8.97
N ARG A 5 -8.98 -12.34 -9.02
CA ARG A 5 -8.35 -12.91 -7.83
C ARG A 5 -8.20 -11.81 -6.80
N SER A 6 -8.82 -11.97 -5.65
CA SER A 6 -8.70 -11.03 -4.54
C SER A 6 -7.97 -11.71 -3.38
N ALA A 7 -7.06 -10.97 -2.78
CA ALA A 7 -6.45 -11.36 -1.52
C ALA A 7 -7.36 -10.98 -0.35
N THR A 8 -7.18 -11.63 0.80
CA THR A 8 -7.81 -11.21 2.05
C THR A 8 -7.20 -9.90 2.53
N ALA A 9 -7.84 -9.18 3.46
CA ALA A 9 -7.29 -7.95 4.06
C ALA A 9 -5.89 -8.18 4.63
N SER A 10 -5.70 -9.28 5.37
CA SER A 10 -4.39 -9.67 5.89
C SER A 10 -3.39 -9.99 4.77
N GLY A 11 -3.83 -10.67 3.72
CA GLY A 11 -3.01 -10.96 2.55
C GLY A 11 -2.56 -9.69 1.82
N GLU A 12 -3.44 -8.71 1.70
CA GLU A 12 -3.13 -7.40 1.12
C GLU A 12 -2.05 -6.67 1.94
N ASP A 13 -2.13 -6.70 3.27
CA ASP A 13 -1.13 -6.12 4.17
C ASP A 13 0.25 -6.76 3.98
N TYR A 14 0.32 -8.08 3.86
CA TYR A 14 1.58 -8.80 3.60
C TYR A 14 2.17 -8.45 2.23
N LEU A 15 1.35 -8.37 1.20
CA LEU A 15 1.79 -7.99 -0.14
C LEU A 15 2.31 -6.55 -0.18
N GLU A 16 1.63 -5.64 0.49
CA GLU A 16 2.06 -4.25 0.65
C GLU A 16 3.41 -4.18 1.37
N ALA A 17 3.58 -4.92 2.47
CA ALA A 17 4.84 -4.98 3.21
C ALA A 17 6.00 -5.47 2.32
N VAL A 18 5.79 -6.48 1.51
CA VAL A 18 6.79 -6.96 0.55
C VAL A 18 7.13 -5.88 -0.48
N LEU A 19 6.14 -5.17 -0.99
CA LEU A 19 6.36 -4.08 -1.95
C LEU A 19 7.20 -2.95 -1.34
N VAL A 20 6.84 -2.48 -0.16
CA VAL A 20 7.57 -1.42 0.56
C VAL A 20 9.01 -1.85 0.83
N LEU A 21 9.21 -3.05 1.35
CA LEU A 21 10.55 -3.57 1.64
C LEU A 21 11.40 -3.78 0.38
N GLN A 22 10.80 -4.18 -0.74
CA GLN A 22 11.52 -4.27 -2.01
C GLN A 22 12.02 -2.91 -2.49
N LYS A 23 11.22 -1.86 -2.31
CA LYS A 23 11.64 -0.49 -2.65
C LYS A 23 12.77 0.01 -1.75
N GLU A 24 12.75 -0.35 -0.47
CA GLU A 24 13.75 0.09 0.50
C GLU A 24 15.08 -0.67 0.38
N LYS A 25 15.05 -1.97 0.23
CA LYS A 25 16.24 -2.84 0.35
C LYS A 25 16.48 -3.79 -0.82
N GLY A 26 15.57 -3.87 -1.77
CA GLY A 26 15.67 -4.69 -2.96
C GLY A 26 15.27 -6.15 -2.74
N MET A 27 15.93 -6.88 -1.85
CA MET A 27 15.71 -8.29 -1.59
C MET A 27 15.03 -8.50 -0.25
N VAL A 28 13.93 -9.26 -0.23
CA VAL A 28 13.05 -9.41 0.93
C VAL A 28 12.92 -10.88 1.32
N ARG A 29 13.14 -11.18 2.59
CA ARG A 29 12.88 -12.49 3.20
C ARG A 29 11.73 -12.40 4.20
N SER A 30 11.19 -13.55 4.58
CA SER A 30 10.11 -13.63 5.58
C SER A 30 10.46 -12.95 6.91
N VAL A 31 11.73 -13.02 7.34
CA VAL A 31 12.19 -12.34 8.56
C VAL A 31 12.10 -10.81 8.46
N ASP A 32 12.33 -10.27 7.27
CA ASP A 32 12.20 -8.82 7.03
C ASP A 32 10.74 -8.38 7.16
N VAL A 33 9.83 -9.17 6.60
CA VAL A 33 8.39 -8.91 6.69
C VAL A 33 7.91 -9.01 8.15
N ALA A 34 8.35 -10.03 8.88
CA ALA A 34 8.00 -10.20 10.30
C ALA A 34 8.42 -8.98 11.13
N ARG A 35 9.64 -8.51 10.91
CA ARG A 35 10.19 -7.33 11.60
C ARG A 35 9.44 -6.05 11.24
N HIS A 36 9.18 -5.85 9.96
CA HIS A 36 8.48 -4.66 9.45
C HIS A 36 7.05 -4.57 9.99
N MET A 37 6.33 -5.67 10.00
CA MET A 37 4.93 -5.73 10.44
C MET A 37 4.76 -5.92 11.94
N GLY A 38 5.82 -6.26 12.68
CA GLY A 38 5.74 -6.55 14.10
C GLY A 38 4.94 -7.82 14.42
N VAL A 39 4.99 -8.80 13.54
CA VAL A 39 4.30 -10.09 13.69
C VAL A 39 5.29 -11.23 13.85
N SER A 40 4.81 -12.39 14.30
CA SER A 40 5.65 -13.58 14.47
C SER A 40 6.10 -14.15 13.13
N LYS A 41 7.27 -14.77 13.12
CA LYS A 41 7.80 -15.47 11.95
C LYS A 41 6.87 -16.61 11.48
N PRO A 42 6.28 -17.45 12.35
CA PRO A 42 5.29 -18.43 11.94
C PRO A 42 4.07 -17.83 11.23
N SER A 43 3.57 -16.67 11.66
CA SER A 43 2.48 -15.97 11.01
C SER A 43 2.83 -15.57 9.58
N VAL A 44 4.04 -15.05 9.38
CA VAL A 44 4.54 -14.69 8.03
C VAL A 44 4.67 -15.94 7.16
N CYS A 45 5.26 -17.01 7.69
CA CYS A 45 5.43 -18.26 6.94
C CYS A 45 4.07 -18.82 6.49
N HIS A 46 3.07 -18.79 7.35
CA HIS A 46 1.71 -19.21 7.01
C HIS A 46 1.11 -18.34 5.89
N ALA A 47 1.23 -17.04 6.01
CA ALA A 47 0.75 -16.10 5.00
C ALA A 47 1.46 -16.29 3.66
N VAL A 48 2.77 -16.49 3.66
CA VAL A 48 3.56 -16.75 2.44
C VAL A 48 3.09 -18.02 1.74
N VAL A 49 2.83 -19.09 2.47
CA VAL A 49 2.29 -20.33 1.89
C VAL A 49 0.94 -20.07 1.22
N THR A 50 0.05 -19.36 1.88
CA THR A 50 -1.28 -19.03 1.35
C THR A 50 -1.19 -18.12 0.11
N LEU A 51 -0.35 -17.11 0.15
CA LEU A 51 -0.17 -16.17 -0.95
C LEU A 51 0.54 -16.81 -2.16
N LYS A 52 1.45 -17.74 -1.94
CA LYS A 52 2.05 -18.55 -3.01
C LYS A 52 1.00 -19.41 -3.70
N LYS A 53 0.15 -20.09 -2.94
CA LYS A 53 -0.96 -20.88 -3.49
C LYS A 53 -1.95 -20.03 -4.29
N GLY A 54 -2.19 -18.81 -3.84
CA GLY A 54 -3.03 -17.84 -4.55
C GLY A 54 -2.42 -17.26 -5.83
N GLY A 55 -1.12 -17.44 -6.03
CA GLY A 55 -0.39 -16.90 -7.18
C GLY A 55 0.02 -15.44 -7.02
N PHE A 56 0.09 -14.91 -5.80
CA PHE A 56 0.49 -13.53 -5.50
C PHE A 56 1.98 -13.37 -5.21
N LEU A 57 2.61 -14.43 -4.69
CA LEU A 57 4.03 -14.45 -4.33
C LEU A 57 4.72 -15.67 -4.94
N THR A 58 6.02 -15.53 -5.17
CA THR A 58 6.96 -16.63 -5.36
C THR A 58 8.09 -16.51 -4.36
N MET A 59 8.76 -17.61 -4.09
CA MET A 59 9.95 -17.66 -3.25
C MET A 59 11.01 -18.44 -3.99
N ASP A 60 12.20 -17.88 -4.12
CA ASP A 60 13.32 -18.55 -4.78
C ASP A 60 14.08 -19.53 -3.85
N GLU A 61 15.12 -20.17 -4.36
CA GLU A 61 15.92 -21.14 -3.61
C GLU A 61 16.64 -20.52 -2.41
N ASP A 62 16.96 -19.23 -2.49
CA ASP A 62 17.59 -18.46 -1.42
C ASP A 62 16.59 -17.86 -0.42
N LEU A 63 15.31 -18.24 -0.54
CA LEU A 63 14.21 -17.81 0.31
C LEU A 63 13.84 -16.32 0.17
N PHE A 64 14.20 -15.71 -0.94
CA PHE A 64 13.75 -14.35 -1.26
C PHE A 64 12.33 -14.36 -1.82
N LEU A 65 11.51 -13.48 -1.29
CA LEU A 65 10.13 -13.28 -1.71
C LEU A 65 10.06 -12.34 -2.90
N ARG A 66 9.25 -12.71 -3.90
CA ARG A 66 8.99 -11.88 -5.07
C ARG A 66 7.51 -11.78 -5.31
N LEU A 67 7.05 -10.58 -5.64
CA LEU A 67 5.68 -10.37 -6.09
C LEU A 67 5.52 -10.89 -7.53
N THR A 68 4.45 -11.63 -7.76
CA THR A 68 3.99 -11.89 -9.14
C THR A 68 3.37 -10.62 -9.71
N ASP A 69 3.05 -10.59 -11.00
CA ASP A 69 2.35 -9.44 -11.60
C ASP A 69 1.02 -9.15 -10.89
N ILE A 70 0.26 -10.21 -10.58
CA ILE A 70 -1.00 -10.09 -9.83
C ILE A 70 -0.75 -9.60 -8.40
N GLY A 71 0.27 -10.14 -7.73
CA GLY A 71 0.65 -9.72 -6.38
C GLY A 71 1.11 -8.27 -6.32
N ARG A 72 1.86 -7.83 -7.32
CA ARG A 72 2.28 -6.44 -7.45
C ARG A 72 1.11 -5.50 -7.66
N GLU A 73 0.17 -5.86 -8.52
CA GLU A 73 -1.04 -5.07 -8.76
C GLU A 73 -1.83 -4.87 -7.46
N VAL A 74 -2.06 -5.95 -6.71
CA VAL A 74 -2.76 -5.88 -5.41
C VAL A 74 -1.98 -5.02 -4.41
N ALA A 75 -0.68 -5.22 -4.30
CA ALA A 75 0.18 -4.46 -3.38
C ALA A 75 0.19 -2.96 -3.71
N GLU A 76 0.31 -2.60 -4.98
CA GLU A 76 0.31 -1.20 -5.43
C GLU A 76 -1.04 -0.53 -5.18
N GLN A 77 -2.15 -1.19 -5.46
CA GLN A 77 -3.49 -0.67 -5.18
C GLN A 77 -3.71 -0.46 -3.68
N THR A 78 -3.30 -1.40 -2.85
CA THR A 78 -3.40 -1.29 -1.40
C THR A 78 -2.55 -0.13 -0.87
N TYR A 79 -1.32 -0.01 -1.34
CA TYR A 79 -0.41 1.05 -0.97
C TYR A 79 -0.91 2.44 -1.38
N GLU A 80 -1.45 2.56 -2.59
CA GLU A 80 -2.04 3.81 -3.10
C GLU A 80 -3.21 4.29 -2.22
N LYS A 81 -4.11 3.39 -1.85
CA LYS A 81 -5.22 3.68 -0.94
C LYS A 81 -4.72 4.10 0.44
N HIS A 82 -3.74 3.38 0.97
CA HIS A 82 -3.12 3.69 2.25
C HIS A 82 -2.57 5.12 2.28
N CYS A 83 -1.76 5.48 1.31
CA CYS A 83 -1.18 6.82 1.20
C CYS A 83 -2.25 7.90 1.05
N PHE A 84 -3.23 7.67 0.21
CA PHE A 84 -4.32 8.62 -0.03
C PHE A 84 -5.11 8.93 1.25
N PHE A 85 -5.56 7.90 1.96
CA PHE A 85 -6.34 8.10 3.18
C PHE A 85 -5.52 8.62 4.34
N THR A 86 -4.27 8.21 4.48
CA THR A 86 -3.36 8.77 5.47
C THR A 86 -3.22 10.28 5.25
N HIS A 87 -2.97 10.68 4.02
CA HIS A 87 -2.83 12.10 3.66
C HIS A 87 -4.10 12.88 3.93
N LEU A 88 -5.23 12.38 3.45
CA LEU A 88 -6.53 13.02 3.62
C LEU A 88 -6.86 13.27 5.10
N LEU A 89 -6.62 12.27 5.95
CA LEU A 89 -6.86 12.36 7.39
C LEU A 89 -5.90 13.36 8.06
N MET A 90 -4.62 13.33 7.71
CA MET A 90 -3.64 14.29 8.23
C MET A 90 -3.97 15.72 7.81
N GLU A 91 -4.38 15.92 6.59
CA GLU A 91 -4.81 17.22 6.08
C GLU A 91 -6.07 17.75 6.80
N ALA A 92 -6.95 16.84 7.21
CA ALA A 92 -8.12 17.16 8.05
C ALA A 92 -7.76 17.45 9.51
N GLY A 93 -6.51 17.27 9.92
CA GLY A 93 -6.02 17.54 11.27
C GLY A 93 -5.92 16.32 12.18
N VAL A 94 -6.06 15.11 11.63
CA VAL A 94 -5.87 13.86 12.40
C VAL A 94 -4.37 13.65 12.64
N GLU A 95 -4.03 13.27 13.88
CA GLU A 95 -2.64 12.94 14.24
C GLU A 95 -2.07 11.86 13.33
N PRO A 96 -0.80 11.98 12.86
CA PRO A 96 -0.21 11.08 11.87
C PRO A 96 -0.33 9.59 12.22
N GLU A 97 -0.10 9.24 13.47
CA GLU A 97 -0.17 7.86 13.94
C GLU A 97 -1.58 7.28 13.86
N ILE A 98 -2.58 8.08 14.21
CA ILE A 98 -3.99 7.70 14.10
C ILE A 98 -4.41 7.64 12.64
N ALA A 99 -4.01 8.62 11.83
CA ALA A 99 -4.31 8.67 10.40
C ALA A 99 -3.81 7.41 9.68
N GLU A 100 -2.60 6.97 9.98
CA GLU A 100 -2.01 5.77 9.41
C GLU A 100 -2.77 4.51 9.82
N GLN A 101 -3.12 4.37 11.09
CA GLN A 101 -3.88 3.22 11.59
C GLN A 101 -5.28 3.15 10.97
N GLU A 102 -5.96 4.28 10.86
CA GLU A 102 -7.29 4.36 10.26
C GLU A 102 -7.26 4.13 8.74
N ALA A 103 -6.29 4.71 8.04
CA ALA A 103 -6.09 4.47 6.62
C ALA A 103 -5.88 2.98 6.32
N CYS A 104 -5.11 2.29 7.14
CA CYS A 104 -4.88 0.85 7.04
C CYS A 104 -6.19 0.03 7.14
N ARG A 105 -7.17 0.51 7.85
CA ARG A 105 -8.50 -0.12 7.93
C ARG A 105 -9.37 0.23 6.73
N ILE A 106 -9.38 1.48 6.33
CA ILE A 106 -10.20 2.00 5.23
C ILE A 106 -9.80 1.34 3.91
N GLU A 107 -8.52 1.16 3.66
CA GLU A 107 -8.00 0.61 2.39
C GLU A 107 -8.54 -0.77 2.04
N HIS A 108 -8.91 -1.58 3.04
CA HIS A 108 -9.42 -2.93 2.85
C HIS A 108 -10.95 -3.00 2.66
N VAL A 109 -11.67 -1.97 3.02
CA VAL A 109 -13.13 -1.98 3.00
C VAL A 109 -13.73 -1.11 1.89
N ILE A 110 -12.97 -0.15 1.38
CA ILE A 110 -13.44 0.71 0.30
C ILE A 110 -13.33 0.00 -1.06
N SER A 111 -14.37 0.15 -1.88
CA SER A 111 -14.33 -0.38 -3.24
C SER A 111 -13.40 0.44 -4.14
N GLU A 112 -12.89 -0.17 -5.20
CA GLU A 112 -12.07 0.51 -6.20
C GLU A 112 -12.82 1.68 -6.85
N ASP A 113 -14.10 1.49 -7.18
CA ASP A 113 -14.94 2.53 -7.75
C ASP A 113 -15.11 3.74 -6.82
N SER A 114 -15.38 3.50 -5.54
CA SER A 114 -15.49 4.57 -4.54
C SER A 114 -14.16 5.30 -4.33
N PHE A 115 -13.06 4.56 -4.27
CA PHE A 115 -11.74 5.13 -4.15
C PHE A 115 -11.39 6.02 -5.34
N GLN A 116 -11.65 5.55 -6.56
CA GLN A 116 -11.41 6.31 -7.78
C GLN A 116 -12.16 7.64 -7.77
N LYS A 117 -13.45 7.61 -7.45
CA LYS A 117 -14.30 8.80 -7.36
C LYS A 117 -13.84 9.80 -6.30
N LEU A 118 -13.41 9.30 -5.14
CA LEU A 118 -12.86 10.16 -4.09
C LEU A 118 -11.53 10.80 -4.52
N SER A 119 -10.66 10.04 -5.16
CA SER A 119 -9.39 10.55 -5.69
C SER A 119 -9.61 11.64 -6.73
N GLU A 120 -10.52 11.44 -7.67
CA GLU A 120 -10.87 12.43 -8.69
C GLU A 120 -11.43 13.71 -8.05
N LEU A 121 -12.35 13.57 -7.10
CA LEU A 121 -12.92 14.72 -6.38
C LEU A 121 -11.85 15.51 -5.63
N TYR A 122 -10.92 14.80 -4.98
CA TYR A 122 -9.81 15.41 -4.26
C TYR A 122 -8.90 16.20 -5.20
N GLN A 123 -8.55 15.63 -6.34
CA GLN A 123 -7.73 16.29 -7.35
C GLN A 123 -8.39 17.56 -7.90
N ILE A 124 -9.69 17.51 -8.21
CA ILE A 124 -10.45 18.67 -8.70
C ILE A 124 -10.42 19.82 -7.69
N ARG A 125 -10.65 19.52 -6.41
CA ARG A 125 -10.64 20.53 -5.35
C ARG A 125 -9.27 21.19 -5.19
N HIS A 126 -8.21 20.40 -5.23
CA HIS A 126 -6.84 20.90 -5.07
C HIS A 126 -6.33 21.62 -6.32
N SER A 127 -6.75 21.23 -7.52
CA SER A 127 -6.44 21.94 -8.75
C SER A 127 -7.05 23.34 -8.77
N ASN A 128 -8.28 23.48 -8.32
CA ASN A 128 -8.96 24.77 -8.25
C ASN A 128 -8.34 25.74 -7.22
N THR A 129 -7.82 25.22 -6.13
CA THR A 129 -7.13 26.02 -5.10
C THR A 129 -5.76 26.50 -5.60
N ARG A 130 -5.05 25.67 -6.38
CA ARG A 130 -3.74 26.01 -6.96
C ARG A 130 -3.80 26.99 -8.12
N SER A 131 -4.90 27.07 -8.83
CA SER A 131 -5.09 28.06 -9.89
C SER A 131 -5.11 29.49 -9.37
N ILE A 132 -5.21 29.69 -8.08
CA ILE A 132 -5.16 30.98 -7.39
C ILE A 132 -3.74 31.32 -6.90
N GLU A 133 -2.85 30.34 -6.70
CA GLU A 133 -1.55 30.55 -6.05
C GLU A 133 -0.29 30.19 -6.85
N ALA A 134 -0.35 30.05 -8.16
CA ALA A 134 0.78 29.78 -9.08
C ALA A 134 1.02 28.32 -9.51
N GLY A 135 0.87 28.08 -10.75
CA GLY A 135 1.55 27.37 -11.83
C GLY A 135 2.49 26.16 -11.56
N GLU A 136 2.34 25.37 -10.51
CA GLU A 136 3.14 24.14 -10.38
C GLU A 136 2.28 22.90 -10.57
N LYS A 137 2.69 22.07 -11.53
CA LYS A 137 2.08 20.77 -11.81
C LYS A 137 2.34 19.81 -10.67
N PHE A 138 1.27 19.24 -10.13
CA PHE A 138 1.37 18.09 -9.24
C PHE A 138 1.68 16.85 -10.08
N ASP A 139 2.88 16.33 -9.93
CA ASP A 139 3.28 15.07 -10.54
C ASP A 139 2.86 13.93 -9.61
N VAL A 140 1.99 13.06 -10.10
CA VAL A 140 1.51 11.89 -9.34
C VAL A 140 2.65 10.88 -9.07
N GLU A 141 3.77 10.99 -9.82
CA GLU A 141 4.96 10.15 -9.63
C GLU A 141 5.84 10.58 -8.47
N THR A 142 5.69 11.81 -8.01
CA THR A 142 6.41 12.32 -6.85
C THR A 142 5.41 12.80 -5.80
N GLY A 143 4.76 11.85 -5.13
CA GLY A 143 4.26 12.15 -3.79
C GLY A 143 5.44 12.72 -2.99
N PRO A 144 5.23 13.69 -2.08
CA PRO A 144 6.35 14.27 -1.34
C PRO A 144 7.19 13.15 -0.75
N SER A 145 8.49 13.21 -0.95
CA SER A 145 9.47 12.26 -0.43
C SER A 145 9.39 12.03 1.08
N ASP A 146 8.64 12.85 1.75
CA ASP A 146 8.41 12.84 3.19
C ASP A 146 7.49 11.71 3.67
N TRP A 147 6.76 11.04 2.75
CA TRP A 147 5.91 9.90 3.09
C TRP A 147 6.70 8.66 3.51
N MET A 148 7.93 8.53 3.02
CA MET A 148 8.78 7.38 3.32
C MET A 148 9.44 7.47 4.70
N ASP A 149 9.50 8.66 5.30
CA ASP A 149 10.15 8.86 6.59
C ASP A 149 9.28 8.49 7.81
N TYR A 150 7.97 8.31 7.62
CA TYR A 150 7.07 7.91 8.69
C TYR A 150 7.05 6.40 8.99
N HIS A 151 7.69 5.59 8.16
CA HIS A 151 7.78 4.13 8.33
C HIS A 151 9.13 3.66 8.90
N LYS A 152 9.92 4.59 9.40
CA LYS A 152 11.19 4.23 10.08
C LYS A 152 10.98 4.00 11.56
#